data_b8c8e6ce9be9f22e2a24eabab7c02d3d
#
_entry.id   b8c8e6ce9be9f22e2a24eabab7c02d3d
#
_cell.length_a   1.000
_cell.length_b   1.000
_cell.length_c   1.000
_cell.angle_alpha   90.00
_cell.angle_beta   90.00
_cell.angle_gamma   90.00
#
_symmetry.space_group_name_H-M   'P 1'
#
loop_
_entity.id
_entity.type
_entity.pdbx_description
1 polymer ?
#
loop_
_entity_poly.entity_id
_entity_poly.type
_entity_poly.pdbx_seq_one_letter_code
_entity_poly.pdbx_strand_id
1 'polypeptide(L)'
;MRTISYLAVCVLLLSNPVAADELPRPLGTVILTLTGQLTLGNSHNGVELDMALLQALPTHRIETETPWTEGKVAYLGVLLSDLLRWAGGEDARKVKLVALNNYSATVPIQEIRSYPVLVAFKADGKMMRVRDKGPIWVIYPLSDYPELDTPKIHSHMVWQLRHIEVR
;
A
#
# COMPACT_ATOMS: atom_id res chain seq x y z
N MET A 1 -56.53 -14.70 -49.17
CA MET A 1 -55.11 -14.29 -49.01
C MET A 1 -54.95 -13.69 -47.65
N ARG A 2 -54.24 -14.38 -46.77
CA ARG A 2 -53.96 -13.94 -45.35
C ARG A 2 -52.54 -13.44 -45.30
N THR A 3 -52.37 -12.15 -45.12
CA THR A 3 -51.07 -11.48 -44.93
C THR A 3 -50.66 -11.62 -43.43
N ILE A 4 -49.59 -12.35 -43.20
CA ILE A 4 -48.95 -12.49 -41.88
C ILE A 4 -47.93 -11.37 -41.76
N SER A 5 -48.18 -10.38 -40.85
CA SER A 5 -47.22 -9.35 -40.45
C SER A 5 -46.27 -9.90 -39.39
N TYR A 6 -44.99 -9.96 -39.73
CA TYR A 6 -43.94 -10.29 -38.74
C TYR A 6 -43.56 -9.00 -37.99
N LEU A 7 -43.85 -8.99 -36.72
CA LEU A 7 -43.42 -7.93 -35.80
C LEU A 7 -41.98 -8.26 -35.35
N ALA A 8 -41.00 -7.53 -35.87
CA ALA A 8 -39.61 -7.67 -35.43
C ALA A 8 -39.43 -6.97 -34.07
N VAL A 9 -39.23 -7.74 -33.04
CA VAL A 9 -38.87 -7.24 -31.70
C VAL A 9 -37.35 -6.99 -31.67
N CYS A 10 -36.94 -5.72 -31.80
CA CYS A 10 -35.55 -5.32 -31.55
C CYS A 10 -35.29 -5.32 -30.02
N VAL A 11 -34.59 -6.34 -29.54
CA VAL A 11 -34.06 -6.35 -28.17
C VAL A 11 -32.81 -5.48 -28.14
N LEU A 12 -32.94 -4.25 -27.65
CA LEU A 12 -31.81 -3.38 -27.30
C LEU A 12 -31.11 -3.96 -26.07
N LEU A 13 -29.97 -4.63 -26.30
CA LEU A 13 -29.03 -4.99 -25.25
C LEU A 13 -28.40 -3.69 -24.72
N LEU A 14 -28.90 -3.19 -23.60
CA LEU A 14 -28.26 -2.17 -22.80
C LEU A 14 -26.99 -2.76 -22.18
N SER A 15 -25.86 -2.62 -22.87
CA SER A 15 -24.55 -2.85 -22.29
C SER A 15 -24.32 -1.77 -21.24
N ASN A 16 -24.53 -2.10 -19.96
CA ASN A 16 -24.02 -1.28 -18.88
C ASN A 16 -22.49 -1.19 -19.01
N PRO A 17 -21.89 0.00 -19.10
CA PRO A 17 -20.44 0.11 -18.99
C PRO A 17 -20.07 -0.44 -17.60
N VAL A 18 -19.25 -1.47 -17.57
CA VAL A 18 -18.55 -1.88 -16.35
C VAL A 18 -17.72 -0.67 -15.96
N ALA A 19 -18.13 0.03 -14.90
CA ALA A 19 -17.29 1.06 -14.30
C ALA A 19 -15.96 0.38 -13.96
N ALA A 20 -14.86 0.83 -14.57
CA ALA A 20 -13.53 0.45 -14.12
C ALA A 20 -13.49 0.74 -12.63
N ASP A 21 -13.06 -0.23 -11.80
CA ASP A 21 -12.96 -0.08 -10.35
C ASP A 21 -12.00 1.08 -10.04
N GLU A 22 -12.55 2.29 -9.94
CA GLU A 22 -11.82 3.46 -9.48
C GLU A 22 -11.53 3.26 -8.00
N LEU A 23 -10.27 3.36 -7.60
CA LEU A 23 -9.91 3.32 -6.19
C LEU A 23 -10.61 4.46 -5.44
N PRO A 24 -11.06 4.23 -4.19
CA PRO A 24 -11.71 5.28 -3.40
C PRO A 24 -10.75 6.46 -3.19
N ARG A 25 -11.31 7.68 -3.22
CA ARG A 25 -10.54 8.91 -3.01
C ARG A 25 -10.42 9.22 -1.51
N PRO A 26 -9.27 9.76 -1.06
CA PRO A 26 -9.12 10.21 0.31
C PRO A 26 -10.08 11.37 0.62
N LEU A 27 -10.71 11.32 1.78
CA LEU A 27 -11.58 12.39 2.30
C LEU A 27 -10.86 13.27 3.33
N GLY A 28 -9.74 12.75 3.88
CA GLY A 28 -8.90 13.43 4.86
C GLY A 28 -7.57 13.90 4.27
N THR A 29 -6.66 14.27 5.16
CA THR A 29 -5.28 14.65 4.78
C THR A 29 -4.55 13.46 4.19
N VAL A 30 -4.01 13.61 2.98
CA VAL A 30 -3.19 12.59 2.33
C VAL A 30 -1.90 12.40 3.15
N ILE A 31 -1.64 11.17 3.56
CA ILE A 31 -0.46 10.77 4.35
C ILE A 31 0.51 9.91 3.56
N LEU A 32 0.05 9.25 2.51
CA LEU A 32 0.86 8.38 1.65
C LEU A 32 0.43 8.53 0.20
N THR A 33 1.40 8.68 -0.70
CA THR A 33 1.18 8.71 -2.14
C THR A 33 1.99 7.59 -2.80
N LEU A 34 1.39 6.84 -3.73
CA LEU A 34 2.07 5.89 -4.59
C LEU A 34 2.07 6.42 -6.01
N THR A 35 3.22 6.35 -6.68
CA THR A 35 3.40 6.79 -8.09
C THR A 35 4.21 5.77 -8.89
N GLY A 36 4.32 5.99 -10.19
CA GLY A 36 5.15 5.16 -11.07
C GLY A 36 4.36 4.09 -11.81
N GLN A 37 4.88 2.85 -11.85
CA GLN A 37 4.26 1.74 -12.58
C GLN A 37 3.06 1.19 -11.80
N LEU A 38 1.93 1.89 -11.90
CA LEU A 38 0.63 1.54 -11.32
C LEU A 38 -0.40 1.38 -12.42
N THR A 39 -1.29 0.39 -12.31
CA THR A 39 -2.42 0.21 -13.24
C THR A 39 -3.69 0.89 -12.74
N LEU A 40 -3.74 1.26 -11.46
CA LEU A 40 -4.87 1.92 -10.81
C LEU A 40 -4.45 3.29 -10.25
N GLY A 41 -5.43 4.16 -10.05
CA GLY A 41 -5.22 5.48 -9.46
C GLY A 41 -6.53 6.07 -8.92
N ASN A 42 -6.42 7.05 -8.03
CA ASN A 42 -7.54 7.83 -7.51
C ASN A 42 -7.25 9.35 -7.53
N SER A 43 -6.11 9.74 -8.09
CA SER A 43 -5.72 11.13 -8.28
C SER A 43 -4.87 11.32 -9.55
N HIS A 44 -4.59 12.58 -9.92
CA HIS A 44 -3.65 12.89 -11.02
C HIS A 44 -2.21 12.49 -10.71
N ASN A 45 -1.89 12.31 -9.43
CA ASN A 45 -0.53 11.95 -8.98
C ASN A 45 -0.34 10.44 -8.79
N GLY A 46 -1.35 9.62 -9.08
CA GLY A 46 -1.34 8.17 -8.86
C GLY A 46 -2.34 7.75 -7.80
N VAL A 47 -1.91 7.02 -6.78
CA VAL A 47 -2.74 6.56 -5.67
C VAL A 47 -2.43 7.36 -4.41
N GLU A 48 -3.42 8.05 -3.87
CA GLU A 48 -3.33 8.85 -2.65
C GLU A 48 -4.18 8.19 -1.54
N LEU A 49 -3.60 8.09 -0.34
CA LEU A 49 -4.25 7.53 0.83
C LEU A 49 -4.20 8.52 2.00
N ASP A 50 -5.35 8.69 2.63
CA ASP A 50 -5.43 9.19 4.00
C ASP A 50 -5.37 8.02 4.99
N MET A 51 -5.39 8.34 6.29
CA MET A 51 -5.33 7.30 7.33
C MET A 51 -6.55 6.38 7.30
N ALA A 52 -7.72 6.88 6.95
CA ALA A 52 -8.96 6.10 6.90
C ALA A 52 -8.89 5.05 5.78
N LEU A 53 -8.44 5.43 4.59
CA LEU A 53 -8.24 4.50 3.48
C LEU A 53 -7.17 3.46 3.80
N LEU A 54 -6.04 3.86 4.39
CA LEU A 54 -4.99 2.93 4.77
C LEU A 54 -5.50 1.89 5.80
N GLN A 55 -6.30 2.32 6.78
CA GLN A 55 -6.87 1.42 7.80
C GLN A 55 -8.02 0.54 7.27
N ALA A 56 -8.63 0.89 6.15
CA ALA A 56 -9.67 0.08 5.51
C ALA A 56 -9.11 -1.12 4.75
N LEU A 57 -7.81 -1.13 4.44
CA LEU A 57 -7.14 -2.27 3.82
C LEU A 57 -6.92 -3.40 4.84
N PRO A 58 -6.73 -4.65 4.38
CA PRO A 58 -6.39 -5.77 5.26
C PRO A 58 -5.17 -5.45 6.12
N THR A 59 -5.34 -5.53 7.44
CA THR A 59 -4.27 -5.20 8.40
C THR A 59 -3.61 -6.45 8.95
N HIS A 60 -2.30 -6.35 9.23
CA HIS A 60 -1.47 -7.39 9.82
C HIS A 60 -0.77 -6.87 11.05
N ARG A 61 -0.49 -7.76 12.01
CA ARG A 61 0.27 -7.47 13.22
C ARG A 61 1.61 -8.18 13.15
N ILE A 62 2.69 -7.45 13.41
CA ILE A 62 4.06 -7.97 13.55
C ILE A 62 4.57 -7.54 14.91
N GLU A 63 5.18 -8.47 15.64
CA GLU A 63 5.82 -8.20 16.91
C GLU A 63 7.33 -8.43 16.77
N THR A 64 8.11 -7.36 16.82
CA THR A 64 9.55 -7.43 16.54
C THR A 64 10.33 -6.38 17.31
N GLU A 65 11.60 -6.68 17.56
CA GLU A 65 12.59 -5.69 17.95
C GLU A 65 13.09 -4.95 16.71
N THR A 66 13.56 -3.74 16.93
CA THR A 66 14.25 -2.95 15.89
C THR A 66 15.50 -2.30 16.50
N PRO A 67 16.48 -1.86 15.68
CA PRO A 67 17.67 -1.16 16.22
C PRO A 67 17.35 0.15 16.97
N TRP A 68 16.11 0.60 16.95
CA TRP A 68 15.66 1.87 17.53
C TRP A 68 14.61 1.69 18.65
N THR A 69 14.35 0.45 19.06
CA THR A 69 13.38 0.14 20.13
C THR A 69 14.05 -0.68 21.23
N GLU A 70 13.56 -0.53 22.44
CA GLU A 70 13.92 -1.41 23.55
C GLU A 70 12.91 -2.55 23.61
N GLY A 71 13.37 -3.79 23.36
CA GLY A 71 12.52 -4.97 23.33
C GLY A 71 11.55 -5.01 22.12
N LYS A 72 10.68 -6.01 22.15
CA LYS A 72 9.68 -6.23 21.11
C LYS A 72 8.53 -5.23 21.20
N VAL A 73 8.15 -4.69 20.06
CA VAL A 73 7.01 -3.78 19.87
C VAL A 73 6.01 -4.44 18.94
N ALA A 74 4.73 -4.34 19.26
CA ALA A 74 3.64 -4.83 18.43
C ALA A 74 3.21 -3.76 17.43
N TYR A 75 3.57 -3.97 16.16
CA TYR A 75 3.19 -3.08 15.06
C TYR A 75 1.93 -3.57 14.37
N LEU A 76 1.03 -2.64 13.99
CA LEU A 76 -0.14 -2.90 13.17
C LEU A 76 -0.07 -2.03 11.91
N GLY A 77 -0.33 -2.62 10.76
CA GLY A 77 -0.29 -1.93 9.47
C GLY A 77 -0.81 -2.79 8.33
N VAL A 78 -0.52 -2.38 7.12
CA VAL A 78 -0.83 -3.09 5.87
C VAL A 78 0.46 -3.70 5.33
N LEU A 79 0.41 -4.92 4.80
CA LEU A 79 1.58 -5.48 4.11
C LEU A 79 1.89 -4.63 2.87
N LEU A 80 3.17 -4.31 2.67
CA LEU A 80 3.59 -3.54 1.50
C LEU A 80 3.25 -4.27 0.19
N SER A 81 3.32 -5.60 0.16
CA SER A 81 2.87 -6.43 -0.97
C SER A 81 1.38 -6.27 -1.27
N ASP A 82 0.53 -6.21 -0.24
CA ASP A 82 -0.92 -6.04 -0.41
C ASP A 82 -1.27 -4.62 -0.86
N LEU A 83 -0.57 -3.63 -0.31
CA LEU A 83 -0.71 -2.24 -0.73
C LEU A 83 -0.33 -2.05 -2.21
N LEU A 84 0.77 -2.65 -2.66
CA LEU A 84 1.19 -2.62 -4.06
C LEU A 84 0.15 -3.31 -4.97
N ARG A 85 -0.36 -4.47 -4.57
CA ARG A 85 -1.41 -5.19 -5.31
C ARG A 85 -2.68 -4.36 -5.41
N TRP A 86 -3.11 -3.75 -4.31
CA TRP A 86 -4.29 -2.89 -4.28
C TRP A 86 -4.15 -1.66 -5.20
N ALA A 87 -2.94 -1.13 -5.36
CA ALA A 87 -2.63 -0.02 -6.26
C ALA A 87 -2.31 -0.46 -7.71
N GLY A 88 -2.31 -1.76 -8.00
CA GLY A 88 -1.94 -2.29 -9.32
C GLY A 88 -0.45 -2.15 -9.65
N GLY A 89 0.41 -2.22 -8.63
CA GLY A 89 1.88 -2.12 -8.75
C GLY A 89 2.61 -3.44 -8.55
N GLU A 90 1.94 -4.56 -8.68
CA GLU A 90 2.50 -5.89 -8.40
C GLU A 90 3.55 -6.37 -9.42
N ASP A 91 3.55 -5.82 -10.63
CA ASP A 91 4.53 -6.14 -11.69
C ASP A 91 5.84 -5.36 -11.57
N ALA A 92 5.97 -4.51 -10.57
CA ALA A 92 7.19 -3.75 -10.32
C ALA A 92 8.41 -4.65 -10.10
N ARG A 93 9.59 -4.09 -10.35
CA ARG A 93 10.89 -4.74 -10.05
C ARG A 93 11.46 -4.26 -8.72
N LYS A 94 11.15 -3.04 -8.34
CA LYS A 94 11.62 -2.38 -7.11
C LYS A 94 10.68 -1.23 -6.75
N VAL A 95 10.74 -0.82 -5.50
CA VAL A 95 10.07 0.40 -5.04
C VAL A 95 11.09 1.34 -4.40
N LYS A 96 10.89 2.64 -4.56
CA LYS A 96 11.61 3.66 -3.81
C LYS A 96 10.71 4.21 -2.73
N LEU A 97 11.11 4.04 -1.49
CA LEU A 97 10.45 4.55 -0.29
C LEU A 97 11.03 5.92 0.04
N VAL A 98 10.20 6.92 0.28
CA VAL A 98 10.64 8.29 0.57
C VAL A 98 9.98 8.81 1.84
N ALA A 99 10.78 9.27 2.79
CA ALA A 99 10.36 9.87 4.05
C ALA A 99 10.03 11.36 3.92
N LEU A 100 9.42 11.94 4.96
CA LEU A 100 9.11 13.37 5.04
C LEU A 100 10.37 14.26 4.93
N ASN A 101 11.51 13.81 5.44
CA ASN A 101 12.80 14.51 5.38
C ASN A 101 13.59 14.24 4.09
N ASN A 102 12.97 13.64 3.08
CA ASN A 102 13.56 13.22 1.80
C ASN A 102 14.59 12.07 1.90
N TYR A 103 14.80 11.45 3.08
CA TYR A 103 15.50 10.19 3.12
C TYR A 103 14.81 9.19 2.19
N SER A 104 15.58 8.38 1.48
CA SER A 104 15.00 7.39 0.59
C SER A 104 15.81 6.10 0.55
N ALA A 105 15.10 4.99 0.43
CA ALA A 105 15.66 3.67 0.22
C ALA A 105 15.00 3.00 -0.99
N THR A 106 15.76 2.18 -1.71
CA THR A 106 15.23 1.40 -2.83
C THR A 106 15.20 -0.07 -2.44
N VAL A 107 14.01 -0.66 -2.45
CA VAL A 107 13.75 -2.04 -2.02
C VAL A 107 13.40 -2.89 -3.25
N PRO A 108 14.13 -4.01 -3.48
CA PRO A 108 13.77 -4.96 -4.52
C PRO A 108 12.39 -5.59 -4.25
N ILE A 109 11.59 -5.80 -5.29
CA ILE A 109 10.25 -6.39 -5.12
C ILE A 109 10.32 -7.81 -4.56
N GLN A 110 11.38 -8.57 -4.85
CA GLN A 110 11.56 -9.92 -4.31
C GLN A 110 11.65 -9.92 -2.77
N GLU A 111 12.28 -8.91 -2.18
CA GLU A 111 12.37 -8.74 -0.73
C GLU A 111 10.97 -8.54 -0.13
N ILE A 112 10.14 -7.72 -0.77
CA ILE A 112 8.75 -7.45 -0.36
C ILE A 112 7.85 -8.68 -0.53
N ARG A 113 8.13 -9.53 -1.53
CA ARG A 113 7.38 -10.78 -1.76
C ARG A 113 7.81 -11.92 -0.86
N SER A 114 9.07 -11.92 -0.44
CA SER A 114 9.65 -13.00 0.38
C SER A 114 9.38 -12.83 1.87
N TYR A 115 9.15 -11.60 2.33
CA TYR A 115 8.98 -11.28 3.74
C TYR A 115 7.75 -10.41 3.97
N PRO A 116 7.07 -10.54 5.11
CA PRO A 116 5.91 -9.72 5.45
C PRO A 116 6.34 -8.32 5.88
N VAL A 117 6.78 -7.50 4.90
CA VAL A 117 7.15 -6.10 5.14
C VAL A 117 5.91 -5.28 5.42
N LEU A 118 5.86 -4.59 6.56
CA LEU A 118 4.69 -3.89 7.05
C LEU A 118 4.81 -2.38 6.85
N VAL A 119 3.80 -1.77 6.30
CA VAL A 119 3.54 -0.32 6.30
C VAL A 119 2.75 -0.03 7.58
N ALA A 120 3.47 0.14 8.69
CA ALA A 120 2.88 0.23 10.02
C ALA A 120 2.38 1.65 10.33
N PHE A 121 1.21 1.75 10.98
CA PHE A 121 0.65 3.02 11.46
C PHE A 121 0.33 3.01 12.97
N LYS A 122 0.40 1.84 13.64
CA LYS A 122 0.32 1.72 15.11
C LYS A 122 1.51 0.97 15.67
N ALA A 123 1.92 1.36 16.86
CA ALA A 123 2.88 0.67 17.72
C ALA A 123 2.23 0.49 19.11
N ASP A 124 2.23 -0.73 19.65
CA ASP A 124 1.58 -1.10 20.91
C ASP A 124 0.16 -0.56 21.06
N GLY A 125 -0.63 -0.72 19.97
CA GLY A 125 -2.02 -0.32 19.90
C GLY A 125 -2.28 1.19 19.72
N LYS A 126 -1.24 2.03 19.74
CA LYS A 126 -1.35 3.49 19.61
C LYS A 126 -0.94 3.96 18.22
N MET A 127 -1.66 4.95 17.67
CA MET A 127 -1.26 5.62 16.43
C MET A 127 0.13 6.27 16.61
N MET A 128 1.02 6.03 15.65
CA MET A 128 2.34 6.64 15.67
C MET A 128 2.25 8.11 15.24
N ARG A 129 2.90 8.97 16.01
CA ARG A 129 2.99 10.41 15.67
C ARG A 129 4.30 10.69 14.92
N VAL A 130 4.37 11.79 14.20
CA VAL A 130 5.58 12.20 13.46
C VAL A 130 6.83 12.19 14.36
N ARG A 131 6.74 12.69 15.59
CA ARG A 131 7.84 12.64 16.57
C ARG A 131 8.24 11.25 17.03
N ASP A 132 7.34 10.27 16.85
CA ASP A 132 7.52 8.86 17.25
C ASP A 132 7.72 7.96 16.01
N LYS A 133 8.40 8.45 14.96
CA LYS A 133 8.66 7.79 13.67
C LYS A 133 7.45 7.60 12.75
N GLY A 134 6.23 8.03 13.16
CA GLY A 134 5.00 8.00 12.36
C GLY A 134 4.87 9.18 11.37
N PRO A 135 3.71 9.31 10.74
CA PRO A 135 2.50 8.49 10.93
C PRO A 135 2.63 7.06 10.38
N ILE A 136 3.59 6.81 9.49
CA ILE A 136 3.83 5.52 8.84
C ILE A 136 5.32 5.17 8.97
N TRP A 137 5.60 3.91 9.33
CA TRP A 137 6.94 3.35 9.40
C TRP A 137 6.98 2.00 8.69
N VAL A 138 8.01 1.78 7.87
CA VAL A 138 8.24 0.48 7.23
C VAL A 138 8.93 -0.44 8.22
N ILE A 139 8.27 -1.53 8.59
CA ILE A 139 8.75 -2.50 9.59
C ILE A 139 9.03 -3.85 8.92
N TYR A 140 10.18 -4.40 9.24
CA TYR A 140 10.59 -5.76 8.90
C TYR A 140 10.47 -6.66 10.15
N PRO A 141 10.09 -7.94 9.99
CA PRO A 141 9.93 -8.89 11.11
C PRO A 141 11.27 -9.46 11.55
N LEU A 142 12.18 -8.62 12.05
CA LEU A 142 13.57 -9.01 12.38
C LEU A 142 13.63 -10.12 13.44
N SER A 143 12.67 -10.15 14.37
CA SER A 143 12.63 -11.19 15.43
C SER A 143 12.25 -12.57 14.89
N ASP A 144 11.46 -12.64 13.80
CA ASP A 144 11.03 -13.89 13.18
C ASP A 144 12.00 -14.36 12.09
N TYR A 145 12.76 -13.41 11.51
CA TYR A 145 13.72 -13.63 10.42
C TYR A 145 15.06 -12.98 10.76
N PRO A 146 15.89 -13.61 11.61
CA PRO A 146 17.16 -13.03 12.08
C PRO A 146 18.15 -12.68 10.95
N GLU A 147 18.03 -13.34 9.78
CA GLU A 147 18.85 -13.03 8.60
C GLU A 147 18.57 -11.63 8.02
N LEU A 148 17.42 -11.02 8.38
CA LEU A 148 17.09 -9.64 8.01
C LEU A 148 17.73 -8.59 8.92
N ASP A 149 18.29 -8.99 10.07
CA ASP A 149 18.94 -8.06 11.01
C ASP A 149 20.31 -7.60 10.48
N THR A 150 20.27 -6.79 9.45
CA THR A 150 21.45 -6.27 8.75
C THR A 150 21.35 -4.75 8.51
N PRO A 151 22.50 -4.04 8.42
CA PRO A 151 22.49 -2.60 8.11
C PRO A 151 21.75 -2.25 6.82
N LYS A 152 21.77 -3.13 5.83
CA LYS A 152 21.02 -2.95 4.57
C LYS A 152 19.52 -2.91 4.84
N ILE A 153 18.97 -3.90 5.53
CA ILE A 153 17.53 -3.98 5.86
C ILE A 153 17.13 -2.85 6.79
N HIS A 154 17.98 -2.50 7.77
CA HIS A 154 17.74 -1.33 8.61
C HIS A 154 17.55 -0.05 7.80
N SER A 155 18.33 0.13 6.71
CA SER A 155 18.18 1.27 5.81
C SER A 155 16.86 1.26 5.02
N HIS A 156 16.22 0.10 4.85
CA HIS A 156 14.90 -0.04 4.22
C HIS A 156 13.74 0.24 5.19
N MET A 157 13.97 0.26 6.50
CA MET A 157 12.97 0.55 7.53
C MET A 157 12.70 2.05 7.63
N VAL A 158 12.19 2.63 6.54
CA VAL A 158 11.96 4.07 6.41
C VAL A 158 10.84 4.50 7.34
N TRP A 159 11.15 5.39 8.30
CA TRP A 159 10.15 6.04 9.14
C TRP A 159 9.64 7.34 8.52
N GLN A 160 8.48 7.83 8.99
CA GLN A 160 7.82 9.01 8.42
C GLN A 160 7.62 8.84 6.90
N LEU A 161 7.29 7.62 6.47
CA LEU A 161 7.05 7.32 5.05
C LEU A 161 5.92 8.20 4.52
N ARG A 162 6.15 8.88 3.39
CA ARG A 162 5.16 9.72 2.72
C ARG A 162 4.92 9.37 1.26
N HIS A 163 5.89 8.69 0.62
CA HIS A 163 5.79 8.41 -0.81
C HIS A 163 6.47 7.09 -1.16
N ILE A 164 5.82 6.33 -2.03
CA ILE A 164 6.33 5.09 -2.63
C ILE A 164 6.32 5.28 -4.14
N GLU A 165 7.49 5.22 -4.77
CA GLU A 165 7.61 5.24 -6.22
C GLU A 165 7.84 3.80 -6.71
N VAL A 166 6.89 3.29 -7.49
CA VAL A 166 6.87 1.93 -8.04
C VAL A 166 7.60 1.92 -9.40
N ARG A 167 8.64 1.05 -9.55
CA ARG A 167 9.55 1.04 -10.71
C ARG A 167 9.76 -0.36 -11.28
#